data_db4f61f38fd04fcd5ccba8f35dde34a7
#
_entry.id   db4f61f38fd04fcd5ccba8f35dde34a7
#
_cell.length_a   1.000
_cell.length_b   1.000
_cell.length_c   1.000
_cell.angle_alpha   90.00
_cell.angle_beta   90.00
_cell.angle_gamma   90.00
#
_symmetry.space_group_name_H-M   'P 1'
#
loop_
_entity.id
_entity.type
_entity.pdbx_description
1 polymer ?
#
loop_
_entity_poly.entity_id
_entity_poly.type
_entity_poly.pdbx_seq_one_letter_code
_entity_poly.pdbx_strand_id
1 'polypeptide(L)'
;VGQRQMCIRDRHIPQTEEARAEAKELMAIPTQLVSPRYGLAIMGCIQDAISGNYLLTKEMKLERREAIDLLASIGVEDFSRLPNKEFVSGKEVFSCILPKDFSFVGSSKGVNEEGDYEVIIKNGKLIKGVMDKGCLGPEAGLMLRALHKKYGPEKTIEIIGLMFRLGIKVLLRHGFTAGLADADLPEEVKLKVKEILDKAEEEAENVIGLYQQGMLEVYPGRTLRETVELKILELLNRARNKAGELIREHVSNSFFQIMAESGARGNYLNLTQISATVGQQALRGKRIERGYKHRTLSCFRKHDLGPAAHGFIRRSYKEGLLPHEFFFAAITGRDGLMDTALRTPKSGYLYRRLANALQDLKVEYDGTVREAGGNIIQFVYGEDGIDVSKSEGGKINVQSVIANV
;
A
#
# COMPACT_ATOMS: atom_id res chain seq x y z
N VAL A 1 -30.13 5.15 -5.18
CA VAL A 1 -30.18 6.31 -4.25
C VAL A 1 -28.83 6.50 -3.58
N GLY A 2 -28.19 5.46 -3.06
CA GLY A 2 -26.90 5.58 -2.37
C GLY A 2 -25.75 6.16 -3.21
N GLN A 3 -25.63 5.80 -4.49
CA GLN A 3 -24.61 6.33 -5.39
C GLN A 3 -24.77 7.83 -5.66
N ARG A 4 -25.99 8.32 -5.74
CA ARG A 4 -26.26 9.77 -5.91
C ARG A 4 -25.82 10.57 -4.69
N GLN A 5 -26.01 10.05 -3.49
CA GLN A 5 -25.56 10.72 -2.25
C GLN A 5 -24.04 10.84 -2.18
N MET A 6 -23.28 9.86 -2.68
CA MET A 6 -21.81 9.95 -2.71
C MET A 6 -21.29 11.02 -3.70
N CYS A 7 -22.08 11.39 -4.71
CA CYS A 7 -21.73 12.43 -5.68
C CYS A 7 -22.23 13.84 -5.29
N ILE A 8 -23.11 13.96 -4.28
CA ILE A 8 -23.60 15.26 -3.80
C ILE A 8 -22.52 15.83 -2.87
N ARG A 9 -21.99 16.97 -3.25
CA ARG A 9 -21.07 17.76 -2.45
C ARG A 9 -21.69 19.12 -2.19
N ASP A 10 -21.86 19.46 -0.92
CA ASP A 10 -22.36 20.75 -0.51
C ASP A 10 -21.21 21.71 -0.26
N ARG A 11 -21.48 22.99 -0.46
CA ARG A 11 -20.62 24.09 -0.07
C ARG A 11 -21.29 24.81 1.10
N HIS A 12 -20.60 24.87 2.22
CA HIS A 12 -21.04 25.65 3.38
C HIS A 12 -20.36 27.01 3.36
N ILE A 13 -21.13 28.06 3.59
CA ILE A 13 -20.63 29.42 3.78
C ILE A 13 -20.73 29.76 5.27
N PRO A 14 -19.61 29.90 5.99
CA PRO A 14 -19.63 30.28 7.41
C PRO A 14 -20.35 31.60 7.61
N GLN A 15 -21.28 31.66 8.61
CA GLN A 15 -22.11 32.83 8.87
C GLN A 15 -21.51 33.75 9.92
N THR A 16 -20.76 33.22 10.89
CA THR A 16 -20.14 33.98 11.96
C THR A 16 -18.64 34.17 11.73
N GLU A 17 -18.04 35.19 12.35
CA GLU A 17 -16.62 35.44 12.23
C GLU A 17 -15.78 34.33 12.89
N GLU A 18 -16.26 33.72 13.98
CA GLU A 18 -15.61 32.56 14.61
C GLU A 18 -15.60 31.37 13.67
N ALA A 19 -16.71 31.05 13.00
CA ALA A 19 -16.78 29.94 12.04
C ALA A 19 -15.89 30.20 10.82
N ARG A 20 -15.77 31.47 10.37
CA ARG A 20 -14.84 31.87 9.31
C ARG A 20 -13.38 31.69 9.71
N ALA A 21 -13.03 32.11 10.93
CA ALA A 21 -11.70 31.95 11.50
C ALA A 21 -11.35 30.46 11.63
N GLU A 22 -12.26 29.64 12.15
CA GLU A 22 -12.08 28.20 12.28
C GLU A 22 -11.85 27.54 10.92
N ALA A 23 -12.68 27.88 9.92
CA ALA A 23 -12.53 27.35 8.57
C ALA A 23 -11.17 27.73 7.93
N LYS A 24 -10.69 28.94 8.18
CA LYS A 24 -9.44 29.46 7.61
C LYS A 24 -8.20 28.93 8.35
N GLU A 25 -8.20 28.91 9.66
CA GLU A 25 -7.02 28.62 10.48
C GLU A 25 -6.90 27.13 10.86
N LEU A 26 -8.03 26.46 11.14
CA LEU A 26 -8.03 25.07 11.60
C LEU A 26 -8.37 24.05 10.52
N MET A 27 -9.33 24.38 9.62
CA MET A 27 -9.81 23.43 8.59
C MET A 27 -9.07 23.54 7.27
N ALA A 28 -8.19 24.51 7.12
CA ALA A 28 -7.41 24.68 5.88
C ALA A 28 -6.57 23.43 5.57
N ILE A 29 -6.49 23.05 4.28
CA ILE A 29 -5.73 21.86 3.84
C ILE A 29 -4.29 21.87 4.34
N PRO A 30 -3.53 22.98 4.31
CA PRO A 30 -2.16 23.01 4.79
C PRO A 30 -2.02 22.57 6.27
N THR A 31 -2.95 22.95 7.12
CA THR A 31 -2.90 22.59 8.54
C THR A 31 -3.18 21.11 8.81
N GLN A 32 -3.80 20.41 7.86
CA GLN A 32 -4.19 19.01 7.94
C GLN A 32 -3.18 18.04 7.27
N LEU A 33 -1.99 18.51 6.94
CA LEU A 33 -1.00 17.69 6.23
C LEU A 33 -0.45 16.54 7.09
N VAL A 34 -0.30 16.75 8.38
CA VAL A 34 0.29 15.78 9.33
C VAL A 34 -0.78 15.17 10.21
N SER A 35 -0.75 13.84 10.32
CA SER A 35 -1.68 13.11 11.20
C SER A 35 -1.36 13.34 12.69
N PRO A 36 -2.34 13.74 13.52
CA PRO A 36 -2.15 13.80 14.95
C PRO A 36 -1.97 12.44 15.61
N ARG A 37 -2.30 11.34 14.91
CA ARG A 37 -2.20 9.97 15.42
C ARG A 37 -0.77 9.45 15.47
N TYR A 38 0.05 9.79 14.48
CA TYR A 38 1.41 9.20 14.33
C TYR A 38 2.43 10.16 13.71
N GLY A 39 2.07 11.42 13.48
CA GLY A 39 3.00 12.44 13.00
C GLY A 39 3.54 12.24 11.58
N LEU A 40 2.90 11.41 10.74
CA LEU A 40 3.24 11.24 9.33
C LEU A 40 2.27 12.00 8.42
N ALA A 41 2.68 12.29 7.19
CA ALA A 41 1.86 13.00 6.23
C ALA A 41 0.64 12.16 5.80
N ILE A 42 -0.56 12.75 5.91
CA ILE A 42 -1.82 12.14 5.43
C ILE A 42 -1.94 12.31 3.93
N MET A 43 -1.41 13.40 3.39
CA MET A 43 -1.46 13.74 1.98
C MET A 43 -0.14 13.38 1.30
N GLY A 44 -0.24 12.93 0.06
CA GLY A 44 0.91 12.57 -0.76
C GLY A 44 0.47 12.20 -2.18
N CYS A 45 1.42 11.81 -3.01
CA CYS A 45 1.12 11.28 -4.33
C CYS A 45 0.45 9.91 -4.24
N ILE A 46 -0.47 9.64 -5.15
CA ILE A 46 -1.20 8.36 -5.24
C ILE A 46 -1.24 7.87 -6.69
N GLN A 47 -1.35 6.56 -6.85
CA GLN A 47 -1.63 5.88 -8.12
C GLN A 47 -0.74 6.40 -9.27
N ASP A 48 -1.31 7.01 -10.30
CA ASP A 48 -0.62 7.45 -11.52
C ASP A 48 0.50 8.44 -11.23
N ALA A 49 0.33 9.33 -10.26
CA ALA A 49 1.38 10.24 -9.86
C ALA A 49 2.62 9.52 -9.31
N ILE A 50 2.43 8.41 -8.58
CA ILE A 50 3.53 7.57 -8.10
C ILE A 50 4.18 6.82 -9.26
N SER A 51 3.37 6.14 -10.10
CA SER A 51 3.88 5.38 -11.25
C SER A 51 4.70 6.26 -12.18
N GLY A 52 4.22 7.49 -12.47
CA GLY A 52 4.92 8.42 -13.35
C GLY A 52 6.24 8.92 -12.77
N ASN A 53 6.28 9.30 -11.49
CA ASN A 53 7.52 9.70 -10.84
C ASN A 53 8.50 8.54 -10.70
N TYR A 54 8.01 7.33 -10.45
CA TYR A 54 8.83 6.12 -10.41
C TYR A 54 9.50 5.85 -11.76
N LEU A 55 8.72 5.83 -12.86
CA LEU A 55 9.23 5.67 -14.23
C LEU A 55 10.24 6.75 -14.58
N LEU A 56 9.93 8.01 -14.28
CA LEU A 56 10.83 9.13 -14.54
C LEU A 56 12.18 8.95 -13.86
N THR A 57 12.17 8.56 -12.58
CA THR A 57 13.40 8.51 -11.77
C THR A 57 14.15 7.19 -11.85
N LYS A 58 13.55 6.12 -12.40
CA LYS A 58 14.20 4.82 -12.56
C LYS A 58 15.24 4.86 -13.68
N GLU A 59 14.83 5.04 -14.92
CA GLU A 59 15.74 4.91 -16.08
C GLU A 59 15.45 5.89 -17.22
N MET A 60 14.45 6.77 -17.06
CA MET A 60 14.03 7.63 -18.18
C MET A 60 15.08 8.68 -18.51
N LYS A 61 15.41 8.76 -19.78
CA LYS A 61 16.22 9.85 -20.38
C LYS A 61 15.33 10.62 -21.34
N LEU A 62 15.30 11.93 -21.21
CA LEU A 62 14.50 12.83 -22.02
C LEU A 62 15.42 13.77 -22.79
N GLU A 63 15.02 14.15 -24.00
CA GLU A 63 15.67 15.29 -24.66
C GLU A 63 15.48 16.56 -23.81
N ARG A 64 16.47 17.42 -23.83
CA ARG A 64 16.43 18.67 -23.03
C ARG A 64 15.19 19.52 -23.34
N ARG A 65 14.76 19.54 -24.59
CA ARG A 65 13.51 20.23 -25.01
C ARG A 65 12.29 19.64 -24.35
N GLU A 66 12.16 18.34 -24.39
CA GLU A 66 11.04 17.61 -23.77
C GLU A 66 11.01 17.82 -22.25
N ALA A 67 12.19 17.83 -21.59
CA ALA A 67 12.30 18.09 -20.16
C ALA A 67 11.84 19.52 -19.80
N ILE A 68 12.20 20.51 -20.61
CA ILE A 68 11.75 21.90 -20.45
C ILE A 68 10.25 22.01 -20.64
N ASP A 69 9.70 21.43 -21.70
CA ASP A 69 8.24 21.44 -21.96
C ASP A 69 7.47 20.75 -20.85
N LEU A 70 8.01 19.64 -20.31
CA LEU A 70 7.41 18.92 -19.20
C LEU A 70 7.35 19.80 -17.94
N LEU A 71 8.47 20.42 -17.57
CA LEU A 71 8.56 21.32 -16.41
C LEU A 71 7.70 22.58 -16.58
N ALA A 72 7.72 23.20 -17.74
CA ALA A 72 6.86 24.36 -18.05
C ALA A 72 5.36 24.00 -17.92
N SER A 73 4.97 22.82 -18.39
CA SER A 73 3.56 22.35 -18.34
C SER A 73 3.01 22.19 -16.92
N ILE A 74 3.87 22.11 -15.90
CA ILE A 74 3.51 22.02 -14.48
C ILE A 74 3.66 23.34 -13.73
N GLY A 75 4.17 24.39 -14.41
CA GLY A 75 4.35 25.72 -13.84
C GLY A 75 5.72 25.98 -13.22
N VAL A 76 6.75 25.21 -13.59
CA VAL A 76 8.14 25.50 -13.23
C VAL A 76 8.74 26.44 -14.26
N GLU A 77 9.23 27.59 -13.82
CA GLU A 77 9.81 28.63 -14.69
C GLU A 77 11.35 28.66 -14.66
N ASP A 78 11.95 28.15 -13.57
CA ASP A 78 13.41 28.13 -13.39
C ASP A 78 14.03 26.83 -13.93
N PHE A 79 14.57 26.89 -15.14
CA PHE A 79 15.27 25.78 -15.79
C PHE A 79 16.78 25.80 -15.60
N SER A 80 17.31 26.71 -14.80
CA SER A 80 18.78 26.88 -14.59
C SER A 80 19.46 25.64 -14.01
N ARG A 81 18.65 24.73 -13.38
CA ARG A 81 19.14 23.49 -12.77
C ARG A 81 19.23 22.32 -13.75
N LEU A 82 18.62 22.43 -14.93
CA LEU A 82 18.78 21.44 -15.97
C LEU A 82 20.16 21.57 -16.62
N PRO A 83 20.93 20.48 -16.71
CA PRO A 83 22.24 20.52 -17.36
C PRO A 83 22.08 20.85 -18.85
N ASN A 84 23.11 21.55 -19.40
CA ASN A 84 23.13 21.89 -20.81
C ASN A 84 23.69 20.70 -21.63
N LYS A 85 22.96 19.59 -21.61
CA LYS A 85 23.25 18.35 -22.34
C LYS A 85 22.08 18.03 -23.27
N GLU A 86 22.33 17.29 -24.32
CA GLU A 86 21.29 16.85 -25.25
C GLU A 86 20.22 15.98 -24.55
N PHE A 87 20.68 15.02 -23.75
CA PHE A 87 19.83 14.13 -22.95
C PHE A 87 19.97 14.43 -21.46
N VAL A 88 18.85 14.54 -20.77
CA VAL A 88 18.73 14.82 -19.34
C VAL A 88 18.12 13.60 -18.65
N SER A 89 18.67 13.21 -17.51
CA SER A 89 18.12 12.14 -16.69
C SER A 89 16.81 12.58 -16.02
N GLY A 90 15.88 11.67 -15.87
CA GLY A 90 14.66 11.93 -15.12
C GLY A 90 14.89 12.33 -13.66
N LYS A 91 16.00 11.90 -13.04
CA LYS A 91 16.42 12.35 -11.71
C LYS A 91 16.78 13.85 -11.69
N GLU A 92 17.40 14.34 -12.75
CA GLU A 92 17.72 15.78 -12.91
C GLU A 92 16.44 16.60 -13.12
N VAL A 93 15.47 16.07 -13.89
CA VAL A 93 14.16 16.71 -14.07
C VAL A 93 13.41 16.79 -12.74
N PHE A 94 13.34 15.68 -11.99
CA PHE A 94 12.72 15.66 -10.66
C PHE A 94 13.39 16.63 -9.69
N SER A 95 14.70 16.79 -9.78
CA SER A 95 15.46 17.73 -8.94
C SER A 95 15.07 19.19 -9.15
N CYS A 96 14.52 19.56 -10.30
CA CYS A 96 14.06 20.93 -10.57
C CYS A 96 12.86 21.36 -9.72
N ILE A 97 12.03 20.42 -9.28
CA ILE A 97 10.86 20.70 -8.43
C ILE A 97 11.18 20.76 -6.93
N LEU A 98 12.38 20.31 -6.52
CA LEU A 98 12.80 20.33 -5.13
C LEU A 98 13.46 21.67 -4.75
N PRO A 99 13.31 22.15 -3.50
CA PRO A 99 14.04 23.31 -3.00
C PRO A 99 15.56 23.09 -3.06
N LYS A 100 16.32 24.17 -3.37
CA LYS A 100 17.79 24.11 -3.59
C LYS A 100 18.60 23.66 -2.37
N ASP A 101 18.08 23.89 -1.18
CA ASP A 101 18.71 23.58 0.10
C ASP A 101 18.19 22.30 0.77
N PHE A 102 17.31 21.56 0.06
CA PHE A 102 16.73 20.32 0.61
C PHE A 102 17.71 19.16 0.53
N SER A 103 17.92 18.49 1.66
CA SER A 103 18.71 17.26 1.76
C SER A 103 17.92 16.22 2.54
N PHE A 104 17.94 14.99 2.04
CA PHE A 104 17.17 13.88 2.63
C PHE A 104 17.89 12.56 2.33
N VAL A 105 17.91 11.68 3.34
CA VAL A 105 18.35 10.29 3.21
C VAL A 105 17.22 9.39 3.74
N GLY A 106 16.84 8.43 2.96
CA GLY A 106 15.74 7.51 3.30
C GLY A 106 15.75 6.27 2.44
N SER A 107 14.66 5.52 2.47
CA SER A 107 14.50 4.30 1.69
C SER A 107 13.23 4.33 0.84
N SER A 108 13.33 3.80 -0.37
CA SER A 108 12.21 3.49 -1.26
C SER A 108 11.67 2.08 -0.99
N LYS A 109 10.53 1.74 -1.56
CA LYS A 109 10.01 0.36 -1.63
C LYS A 109 10.49 -0.36 -2.88
N GLY A 110 10.67 0.38 -3.97
CA GLY A 110 11.21 -0.11 -5.22
C GLY A 110 12.73 -0.13 -5.21
N VAL A 111 13.29 -1.09 -5.93
CA VAL A 111 14.74 -1.24 -6.11
C VAL A 111 15.25 -0.21 -7.11
N ASN A 112 16.35 0.45 -6.82
CA ASN A 112 17.04 1.36 -7.73
C ASN A 112 17.91 0.62 -8.77
N GLU A 113 18.58 1.34 -9.64
CA GLU A 113 19.48 0.79 -10.68
C GLU A 113 20.65 -0.05 -10.10
N GLU A 114 21.04 0.22 -8.85
CA GLU A 114 22.13 -0.50 -8.17
C GLU A 114 21.67 -1.70 -7.35
N GLY A 115 20.38 -2.03 -7.39
CA GLY A 115 19.82 -3.14 -6.62
C GLY A 115 19.54 -2.81 -5.15
N ASP A 116 19.55 -1.53 -4.77
CA ASP A 116 19.40 -1.03 -3.40
C ASP A 116 18.11 -0.21 -3.25
N TYR A 117 17.67 -0.02 -2.01
CA TYR A 117 16.46 0.73 -1.64
C TYR A 117 16.78 2.15 -1.15
N GLU A 118 18.03 2.56 -1.17
CA GLU A 118 18.46 3.84 -0.62
C GLU A 118 18.10 5.01 -1.53
N VAL A 119 17.60 6.08 -0.92
CA VAL A 119 17.30 7.36 -1.59
C VAL A 119 18.12 8.47 -0.97
N ILE A 120 18.91 9.15 -1.80
CA ILE A 120 19.77 10.23 -1.36
C ILE A 120 19.48 11.48 -2.18
N ILE A 121 19.05 12.54 -1.47
CA ILE A 121 18.89 13.89 -2.01
C ILE A 121 19.87 14.80 -1.29
N LYS A 122 20.72 15.51 -2.02
CA LYS A 122 21.65 16.51 -1.47
C LYS A 122 21.51 17.84 -2.20
N ASN A 123 21.31 18.91 -1.45
CA ASN A 123 21.16 20.27 -2.00
C ASN A 123 20.12 20.33 -3.13
N GLY A 124 18.96 19.71 -2.90
CA GLY A 124 17.86 19.64 -3.85
C GLY A 124 18.13 18.81 -5.11
N LYS A 125 19.20 18.03 -5.17
CA LYS A 125 19.49 17.10 -6.27
C LYS A 125 19.27 15.68 -5.83
N LEU A 126 18.47 14.92 -6.58
CA LEU A 126 18.31 13.49 -6.42
C LEU A 126 19.53 12.78 -7.00
N ILE A 127 20.41 12.28 -6.12
CA ILE A 127 21.65 11.61 -6.51
C ILE A 127 21.41 10.12 -6.72
N LYS A 128 20.76 9.46 -5.76
CA LYS A 128 20.52 8.03 -5.75
C LYS A 128 19.07 7.73 -5.39
N GLY A 129 18.53 6.65 -5.91
CA GLY A 129 17.20 6.14 -5.58
C GLY A 129 16.13 6.47 -6.60
N VAL A 130 14.92 5.98 -6.32
CA VAL A 130 13.70 6.14 -7.12
C VAL A 130 12.60 6.77 -6.30
N MET A 131 11.74 7.55 -6.95
CA MET A 131 10.62 8.23 -6.29
C MET A 131 9.35 7.38 -6.36
N ASP A 132 9.07 6.66 -5.30
CA ASP A 132 7.95 5.73 -5.19
C ASP A 132 7.00 6.10 -4.02
N LYS A 133 6.09 5.18 -3.67
CA LYS A 133 5.17 5.35 -2.53
C LYS A 133 5.91 5.49 -1.20
N GLY A 134 7.09 4.90 -1.05
CA GLY A 134 7.89 5.01 0.17
C GLY A 134 8.33 6.44 0.46
N CYS A 135 8.62 7.21 -0.60
CA CYS A 135 9.04 8.61 -0.52
C CYS A 135 7.88 9.60 -0.66
N LEU A 136 6.99 9.38 -1.65
CA LEU A 136 5.96 10.32 -2.09
C LEU A 136 4.56 10.03 -1.57
N GLY A 137 4.32 8.81 -1.09
CA GLY A 137 2.99 8.36 -0.71
C GLY A 137 2.51 8.87 0.64
N PRO A 138 1.18 8.90 0.87
CA PRO A 138 0.61 9.15 2.18
C PRO A 138 1.04 8.04 3.16
N GLU A 139 1.10 8.36 4.44
CA GLU A 139 1.44 7.48 5.58
C GLU A 139 2.89 6.94 5.60
N ALA A 140 3.50 6.73 4.44
CA ALA A 140 4.86 6.20 4.32
C ALA A 140 5.89 7.26 3.90
N GLY A 141 5.46 8.42 3.42
CA GLY A 141 6.31 9.46 2.84
C GLY A 141 7.17 10.20 3.85
N LEU A 142 8.26 9.59 4.29
CA LEU A 142 9.22 10.24 5.20
C LEU A 142 9.81 11.52 4.59
N MET A 143 9.97 11.57 3.26
CA MET A 143 10.43 12.76 2.55
C MET A 143 9.44 13.93 2.69
N LEU A 144 8.13 13.66 2.60
CA LEU A 144 7.09 14.68 2.75
C LEU A 144 7.09 15.28 4.16
N ARG A 145 7.35 14.45 5.16
CA ARG A 145 7.52 14.92 6.54
C ARG A 145 8.76 15.79 6.71
N ALA A 146 9.89 15.39 6.12
CA ALA A 146 11.12 16.19 6.14
C ALA A 146 10.91 17.56 5.47
N LEU A 147 10.17 17.59 4.35
CA LEU A 147 9.76 18.84 3.70
C LEU A 147 8.90 19.70 4.61
N HIS A 148 7.88 19.10 5.25
CA HIS A 148 6.99 19.81 6.17
C HIS A 148 7.73 20.39 7.37
N LYS A 149 8.65 19.63 7.96
CA LYS A 149 9.47 20.09 9.09
C LYS A 149 10.35 21.28 8.71
N LYS A 150 10.88 21.30 7.49
CA LYS A 150 11.86 22.32 7.04
C LYS A 150 11.19 23.55 6.45
N TYR A 151 10.13 23.41 5.67
CA TYR A 151 9.53 24.50 4.87
C TYR A 151 8.12 24.90 5.31
N GLY A 152 7.54 24.19 6.27
CA GLY A 152 6.17 24.42 6.71
C GLY A 152 5.11 23.84 5.78
N PRO A 153 3.83 23.95 6.15
CA PRO A 153 2.74 23.26 5.48
C PRO A 153 2.44 23.78 4.06
N GLU A 154 2.40 25.09 3.85
CA GLU A 154 2.01 25.69 2.57
C GLU A 154 2.99 25.32 1.45
N LYS A 155 4.30 25.50 1.69
CA LYS A 155 5.33 25.16 0.72
C LYS A 155 5.38 23.66 0.42
N THR A 156 5.13 22.84 1.42
CA THR A 156 5.10 21.39 1.24
C THR A 156 3.94 20.97 0.34
N ILE A 157 2.76 21.53 0.49
CA ILE A 157 1.61 21.25 -0.38
C ILE A 157 1.87 21.70 -1.82
N GLU A 158 2.49 22.86 -2.01
CA GLU A 158 2.89 23.31 -3.34
C GLU A 158 3.83 22.31 -4.02
N ILE A 159 4.86 21.84 -3.31
CA ILE A 159 5.80 20.83 -3.80
C ILE A 159 5.10 19.50 -4.10
N ILE A 160 4.20 19.02 -3.21
CA ILE A 160 3.39 17.82 -3.47
C ILE A 160 2.55 18.00 -4.74
N GLY A 161 1.96 19.17 -4.94
CA GLY A 161 1.20 19.51 -6.14
C GLY A 161 2.05 19.47 -7.41
N LEU A 162 3.30 19.93 -7.36
CA LEU A 162 4.25 19.84 -8.48
C LEU A 162 4.62 18.36 -8.76
N MET A 163 4.93 17.58 -7.72
CA MET A 163 5.24 16.15 -7.86
C MET A 163 4.06 15.38 -8.45
N PHE A 164 2.84 15.68 -8.01
CA PHE A 164 1.63 15.04 -8.51
C PHE A 164 1.41 15.33 -10.00
N ARG A 165 1.48 16.60 -10.39
CA ARG A 165 1.34 16.99 -11.80
C ARG A 165 2.46 16.44 -12.68
N LEU A 166 3.71 16.43 -12.18
CA LEU A 166 4.85 15.87 -12.90
C LEU A 166 4.62 14.40 -13.24
N GLY A 167 4.26 13.57 -12.26
CA GLY A 167 3.99 12.15 -12.48
C GLY A 167 2.90 11.91 -13.53
N ILE A 168 1.78 12.62 -13.43
CA ILE A 168 0.69 12.50 -14.41
C ILE A 168 1.16 12.92 -15.82
N LYS A 169 1.89 14.03 -15.95
CA LYS A 169 2.37 14.51 -17.25
C LYS A 169 3.40 13.57 -17.88
N VAL A 170 4.23 12.93 -17.07
CA VAL A 170 5.15 11.87 -17.54
C VAL A 170 4.36 10.70 -18.13
N LEU A 171 3.34 10.18 -17.44
CA LEU A 171 2.52 9.09 -17.94
C LEU A 171 1.74 9.44 -19.20
N LEU A 172 1.23 10.67 -19.30
CA LEU A 172 0.53 11.14 -20.51
C LEU A 172 1.43 11.16 -21.75
N ARG A 173 2.74 11.41 -21.57
CA ARG A 173 3.71 11.38 -22.68
C ARG A 173 4.22 9.98 -22.98
N HIS A 174 4.53 9.21 -21.96
CA HIS A 174 5.08 7.87 -22.10
C HIS A 174 4.04 6.87 -22.58
N GLY A 175 2.78 7.07 -22.22
CA GLY A 175 1.72 6.07 -22.32
C GLY A 175 1.87 5.00 -21.24
N PHE A 176 0.77 4.61 -20.62
CA PHE A 176 0.76 3.60 -19.56
C PHE A 176 -0.55 2.84 -19.60
N THR A 177 -0.49 1.55 -19.94
CA THR A 177 -1.66 0.68 -19.97
C THR A 177 -1.26 -0.75 -19.64
N ALA A 178 -2.10 -1.45 -18.88
CA ALA A 178 -1.90 -2.85 -18.57
C ALA A 178 -2.80 -3.71 -19.47
N GLY A 179 -2.19 -4.52 -20.31
CA GLY A 179 -2.87 -5.44 -21.23
C GLY A 179 -2.83 -6.89 -20.73
N LEU A 180 -3.64 -7.75 -21.34
CA LEU A 180 -3.62 -9.19 -21.04
C LEU A 180 -2.27 -9.83 -21.42
N ALA A 181 -1.57 -9.28 -22.41
CA ALA A 181 -0.24 -9.75 -22.82
C ALA A 181 0.82 -9.52 -21.74
N ASP A 182 0.68 -8.49 -20.92
CA ASP A 182 1.60 -8.22 -19.80
C ASP A 182 1.57 -9.30 -18.71
N ALA A 183 0.52 -10.14 -18.71
CA ALA A 183 0.38 -11.29 -17.84
C ALA A 183 0.82 -12.62 -18.50
N ASP A 184 1.41 -12.59 -19.69
CA ASP A 184 1.94 -13.78 -20.34
C ASP A 184 3.26 -14.20 -19.70
N LEU A 185 3.35 -15.49 -19.37
CA LEU A 185 4.57 -16.09 -18.87
C LEU A 185 5.25 -16.90 -19.98
N PRO A 186 6.59 -16.85 -20.07
CA PRO A 186 7.35 -17.75 -20.90
C PRO A 186 7.05 -19.23 -20.56
N GLU A 187 7.09 -20.12 -21.57
CA GLU A 187 6.77 -21.55 -21.36
C GLU A 187 7.69 -22.21 -20.32
N GLU A 188 8.95 -21.82 -20.27
CA GLU A 188 9.90 -22.32 -19.27
C GLU A 188 9.46 -22.00 -17.83
N VAL A 189 8.92 -20.77 -17.62
CA VAL A 189 8.42 -20.34 -16.30
C VAL A 189 7.15 -21.09 -15.95
N LYS A 190 6.25 -21.30 -16.91
CA LYS A 190 5.03 -22.11 -16.70
C LYS A 190 5.37 -23.54 -16.28
N LEU A 191 6.36 -24.17 -16.91
CA LEU A 191 6.82 -25.50 -16.53
C LEU A 191 7.38 -25.53 -15.10
N LYS A 192 8.23 -24.57 -14.72
CA LYS A 192 8.76 -24.47 -13.37
C LYS A 192 7.66 -24.24 -12.32
N VAL A 193 6.67 -23.38 -12.64
CA VAL A 193 5.50 -23.17 -11.77
C VAL A 193 4.73 -24.47 -11.59
N LYS A 194 4.50 -25.23 -12.68
CA LYS A 194 3.83 -26.52 -12.62
C LYS A 194 4.57 -27.50 -11.72
N GLU A 195 5.88 -27.61 -11.83
CA GLU A 195 6.71 -28.48 -10.97
C GLU A 195 6.61 -28.10 -9.48
N ILE A 196 6.58 -26.77 -9.18
CA ILE A 196 6.41 -26.30 -7.79
C ILE A 196 5.05 -26.73 -7.25
N LEU A 197 3.99 -26.59 -8.05
CA LEU A 197 2.65 -26.95 -7.63
C LEU A 197 2.50 -28.47 -7.48
N ASP A 198 3.04 -29.27 -8.40
CA ASP A 198 3.04 -30.73 -8.33
C ASP A 198 3.74 -31.23 -7.04
N LYS A 199 4.92 -30.70 -6.73
CA LYS A 199 5.64 -31.02 -5.47
C LYS A 199 4.85 -30.64 -4.22
N ALA A 200 4.18 -29.48 -4.25
CA ALA A 200 3.38 -29.04 -3.10
C ALA A 200 2.13 -29.91 -2.87
N GLU A 201 1.50 -30.37 -3.95
CA GLU A 201 0.40 -31.31 -3.86
C GLU A 201 0.85 -32.67 -3.30
N GLU A 202 2.00 -33.18 -3.76
CA GLU A 202 2.60 -34.42 -3.25
C GLU A 202 2.98 -34.29 -1.75
N GLU A 203 3.62 -33.19 -1.34
CA GLU A 203 3.90 -32.91 0.06
C GLU A 203 2.63 -32.83 0.91
N ALA A 204 1.54 -32.27 0.38
CA ALA A 204 0.26 -32.21 1.08
C ALA A 204 -0.37 -33.61 1.21
N GLU A 205 -0.28 -34.45 0.18
CA GLU A 205 -0.74 -35.85 0.25
C GLU A 205 0.05 -36.66 1.27
N ASN A 206 1.38 -36.45 1.35
CA ASN A 206 2.23 -37.08 2.37
C ASN A 206 1.81 -36.67 3.79
N VAL A 207 1.50 -35.38 4.02
CA VAL A 207 1.00 -34.91 5.33
C VAL A 207 -0.33 -35.57 5.67
N ILE A 208 -1.23 -35.75 4.68
CA ILE A 208 -2.51 -36.45 4.86
C ILE A 208 -2.27 -37.94 5.19
N GLY A 209 -1.31 -38.59 4.51
CA GLY A 209 -0.90 -39.97 4.82
C GLY A 209 -0.39 -40.14 6.26
N LEU A 210 0.49 -39.27 6.73
CA LEU A 210 0.97 -39.25 8.11
C LEU A 210 -0.16 -39.04 9.13
N TYR A 211 -1.11 -38.19 8.79
CA TYR A 211 -2.29 -37.99 9.61
C TYR A 211 -3.16 -39.27 9.73
N GLN A 212 -3.41 -39.94 8.61
CA GLN A 212 -4.19 -41.18 8.59
C GLN A 212 -3.51 -42.32 9.39
N GLN A 213 -2.18 -42.32 9.41
CA GLN A 213 -1.35 -43.26 10.19
C GLN A 213 -1.21 -42.87 11.66
N GLY A 214 -1.68 -41.68 12.06
CA GLY A 214 -1.53 -41.19 13.43
C GLY A 214 -0.11 -40.76 13.82
N MET A 215 0.80 -40.64 12.84
CA MET A 215 2.21 -40.30 13.06
C MET A 215 2.54 -38.80 12.92
N LEU A 216 1.53 -37.94 12.73
CA LEU A 216 1.74 -36.53 12.58
C LEU A 216 2.00 -35.83 13.92
N GLU A 217 3.10 -35.10 14.02
CA GLU A 217 3.40 -34.25 15.18
C GLU A 217 2.39 -33.09 15.28
N VAL A 218 1.77 -32.97 16.45
CA VAL A 218 0.75 -31.98 16.74
C VAL A 218 1.38 -30.66 17.17
N TYR A 219 0.87 -29.55 16.64
CA TYR A 219 1.30 -28.24 17.11
C TYR A 219 0.86 -27.96 18.56
N PRO A 220 1.68 -27.33 19.39
CA PRO A 220 1.34 -27.03 20.77
C PRO A 220 0.00 -26.30 20.90
N GLY A 221 -0.88 -26.81 21.76
CA GLY A 221 -2.19 -26.22 22.03
C GLY A 221 -3.25 -26.43 20.93
N ARG A 222 -3.03 -27.34 19.97
CA ARG A 222 -3.98 -27.62 18.89
C ARG A 222 -4.35 -29.10 18.83
N THR A 223 -5.47 -29.37 18.17
CA THR A 223 -5.87 -30.75 17.88
C THR A 223 -5.12 -31.28 16.65
N LEU A 224 -5.05 -32.61 16.53
CA LEU A 224 -4.41 -33.27 15.38
C LEU A 224 -5.03 -32.80 14.05
N ARG A 225 -6.36 -32.67 14.00
CA ARG A 225 -7.08 -32.19 12.81
C ARG A 225 -6.75 -30.74 12.46
N GLU A 226 -6.69 -29.86 13.45
CA GLU A 226 -6.30 -28.46 13.22
C GLU A 226 -4.85 -28.34 12.73
N THR A 227 -3.98 -29.21 13.24
CA THR A 227 -2.58 -29.25 12.82
C THR A 227 -2.43 -29.64 11.34
N VAL A 228 -3.16 -30.65 10.88
CA VAL A 228 -3.18 -31.05 9.46
C VAL A 228 -3.63 -29.89 8.57
N GLU A 229 -4.78 -29.28 8.91
CA GLU A 229 -5.34 -28.18 8.11
C GLU A 229 -4.37 -27.00 8.02
N LEU A 230 -3.67 -26.66 9.10
CA LEU A 230 -2.67 -25.58 9.11
C LEU A 230 -1.43 -25.95 8.32
N LYS A 231 -0.90 -27.17 8.46
CA LYS A 231 0.29 -27.61 7.70
C LYS A 231 0.02 -27.58 6.20
N ILE A 232 -1.12 -28.10 5.77
CA ILE A 232 -1.50 -28.10 4.35
C ILE A 232 -1.68 -26.63 3.85
N LEU A 233 -2.37 -25.78 4.61
CA LEU A 233 -2.55 -24.38 4.28
C LEU A 233 -1.20 -23.66 4.11
N GLU A 234 -0.25 -23.90 5.01
CA GLU A 234 1.08 -23.32 4.98
C GLU A 234 1.88 -23.80 3.75
N LEU A 235 1.86 -25.11 3.46
CA LEU A 235 2.53 -25.68 2.30
C LEU A 235 2.04 -25.07 0.98
N LEU A 236 0.71 -25.03 0.80
CA LEU A 236 0.10 -24.51 -0.42
C LEU A 236 0.31 -23.00 -0.60
N ASN A 237 0.29 -22.24 0.51
CA ASN A 237 0.64 -20.81 0.47
C ASN A 237 2.11 -20.59 0.16
N ARG A 238 3.01 -21.43 0.68
CA ARG A 238 4.44 -21.38 0.35
C ARG A 238 4.69 -21.66 -1.13
N ALA A 239 3.99 -22.64 -1.72
CA ALA A 239 4.06 -22.93 -3.15
C ALA A 239 3.62 -21.74 -4.00
N ARG A 240 2.49 -21.12 -3.66
CA ARG A 240 2.03 -19.89 -4.34
C ARG A 240 3.06 -18.76 -4.23
N ASN A 241 3.66 -18.56 -3.07
CA ASN A 241 4.66 -17.50 -2.88
C ASN A 241 5.94 -17.78 -3.70
N LYS A 242 6.43 -19.04 -3.74
CA LYS A 242 7.55 -19.44 -4.61
C LYS A 242 7.25 -19.22 -6.09
N ALA A 243 6.02 -19.54 -6.54
CA ALA A 243 5.60 -19.21 -7.89
C ALA A 243 5.62 -17.69 -8.15
N GLY A 244 5.24 -16.88 -7.16
CA GLY A 244 5.31 -15.42 -7.22
C GLY A 244 6.74 -14.88 -7.31
N GLU A 245 7.71 -15.48 -6.63
CA GLU A 245 9.13 -15.13 -6.73
C GLU A 245 9.67 -15.38 -8.13
N LEU A 246 9.36 -16.55 -8.74
CA LEU A 246 9.73 -16.84 -10.13
C LEU A 246 9.15 -15.82 -11.11
N ILE A 247 7.91 -15.41 -10.92
CA ILE A 247 7.30 -14.40 -11.78
C ILE A 247 8.03 -13.07 -11.64
N ARG A 248 8.38 -12.68 -10.42
CA ARG A 248 9.12 -11.44 -10.17
C ARG A 248 10.45 -11.39 -10.91
N GLU A 249 11.14 -12.52 -11.02
CA GLU A 249 12.43 -12.62 -11.72
C GLU A 249 12.31 -12.59 -13.25
N HIS A 250 11.22 -13.11 -13.80
CA HIS A 250 11.08 -13.32 -15.25
C HIS A 250 10.16 -12.30 -15.94
N VAL A 251 9.25 -11.67 -15.24
CA VAL A 251 8.40 -10.60 -15.79
C VAL A 251 9.13 -9.28 -15.61
N SER A 252 10.00 -8.94 -16.56
CA SER A 252 10.69 -7.64 -16.60
C SER A 252 9.92 -6.65 -17.48
N ASN A 253 9.83 -5.40 -17.02
CA ASN A 253 9.28 -4.26 -17.76
C ASN A 253 7.78 -4.30 -18.10
N SER A 254 6.96 -5.10 -17.41
CA SER A 254 5.51 -5.00 -17.55
C SER A 254 4.95 -3.83 -16.72
N PHE A 255 3.87 -3.22 -17.20
CA PHE A 255 3.20 -2.16 -16.45
C PHE A 255 2.61 -2.65 -15.12
N PHE A 256 2.22 -3.94 -15.01
CA PHE A 256 1.84 -4.55 -13.74
C PHE A 256 2.98 -4.57 -12.73
N GLN A 257 4.20 -4.88 -13.18
CA GLN A 257 5.38 -4.86 -12.33
C GLN A 257 5.67 -3.44 -11.84
N ILE A 258 5.65 -2.46 -12.74
CA ILE A 258 5.89 -1.05 -12.40
C ILE A 258 4.87 -0.56 -11.35
N MET A 259 3.59 -0.91 -11.50
CA MET A 259 2.57 -0.56 -10.51
C MET A 259 2.81 -1.21 -9.14
N ALA A 260 3.25 -2.48 -9.12
CA ALA A 260 3.50 -3.22 -7.89
C ALA A 260 4.78 -2.74 -7.18
N GLU A 261 5.87 -2.54 -7.93
CA GLU A 261 7.16 -2.06 -7.41
C GLU A 261 7.09 -0.64 -6.89
N SER A 262 6.50 0.27 -7.64
CA SER A 262 6.30 1.65 -7.19
C SER A 262 5.35 1.76 -5.99
N GLY A 263 4.59 0.70 -5.70
CA GLY A 263 3.55 0.71 -4.67
C GLY A 263 2.32 1.56 -5.04
N ALA A 264 2.19 1.97 -6.29
CA ALA A 264 1.08 2.79 -6.77
C ALA A 264 -0.24 2.02 -6.68
N ARG A 265 -0.26 0.78 -7.18
CA ARG A 265 -1.45 -0.08 -7.14
C ARG A 265 -1.08 -1.56 -7.32
N GLY A 266 -1.86 -2.43 -6.67
CA GLY A 266 -1.64 -3.87 -6.76
C GLY A 266 -0.41 -4.34 -5.96
N ASN A 267 -0.14 -5.62 -6.10
CA ASN A 267 1.04 -6.28 -5.54
C ASN A 267 1.41 -7.50 -6.40
N TYR A 268 2.57 -8.09 -6.15
CA TYR A 268 3.02 -9.29 -6.87
C TYR A 268 2.08 -10.48 -6.70
N LEU A 269 1.35 -10.57 -5.56
CA LEU A 269 0.35 -11.61 -5.36
C LEU A 269 -0.76 -11.55 -6.42
N ASN A 270 -1.22 -10.34 -6.76
CA ASN A 270 -2.25 -10.17 -7.79
C ASN A 270 -1.72 -10.64 -9.16
N LEU A 271 -0.48 -10.29 -9.49
CA LEU A 271 0.16 -10.75 -10.73
C LEU A 271 0.29 -12.28 -10.75
N THR A 272 0.72 -12.88 -9.63
CA THR A 272 0.80 -14.35 -9.48
C THR A 272 -0.56 -15.00 -9.71
N GLN A 273 -1.62 -14.46 -9.16
CA GLN A 273 -2.97 -15.01 -9.32
C GLN A 273 -3.51 -14.86 -10.75
N ILE A 274 -3.13 -13.80 -11.45
CA ILE A 274 -3.53 -13.59 -12.84
C ILE A 274 -2.75 -14.54 -13.77
N SER A 275 -1.43 -14.70 -13.55
CA SER A 275 -0.51 -15.32 -14.52
C SER A 275 -0.19 -16.78 -14.23
N ALA A 276 -0.10 -17.20 -12.96
CA ALA A 276 0.40 -18.53 -12.57
C ALA A 276 -0.61 -19.38 -11.82
N THR A 277 -1.01 -19.00 -10.62
CA THR A 277 -1.94 -19.77 -9.77
C THR A 277 -2.69 -18.86 -8.82
N VAL A 278 -4.00 -19.11 -8.68
CA VAL A 278 -4.81 -18.39 -7.68
C VAL A 278 -4.46 -18.85 -6.27
N GLY A 279 -4.09 -20.11 -6.11
CA GLY A 279 -3.65 -20.70 -4.83
C GLY A 279 -4.77 -21.10 -3.89
N GLN A 280 -4.41 -21.37 -2.64
CA GLN A 280 -5.35 -21.86 -1.63
C GLN A 280 -6.35 -20.77 -1.24
N GLN A 281 -7.63 -21.09 -1.36
CA GLN A 281 -8.74 -20.29 -0.87
C GLN A 281 -9.00 -20.58 0.60
N ALA A 282 -9.16 -19.52 1.38
CA ALA A 282 -9.38 -19.63 2.81
C ALA A 282 -10.54 -18.75 3.26
N LEU A 283 -11.36 -19.24 4.17
CA LEU A 283 -12.43 -18.51 4.84
C LEU A 283 -12.04 -18.27 6.29
N ARG A 284 -11.90 -16.99 6.68
CA ARG A 284 -11.54 -16.60 8.05
C ARG A 284 -10.27 -17.30 8.57
N GLY A 285 -9.27 -17.46 7.70
CA GLY A 285 -8.00 -18.10 8.04
C GLY A 285 -8.00 -19.64 8.05
N LYS A 286 -9.07 -20.29 7.63
CA LYS A 286 -9.18 -21.75 7.53
C LYS A 286 -9.47 -22.18 6.10
N ARG A 287 -9.03 -23.38 5.71
CA ARG A 287 -9.41 -24.01 4.46
C ARG A 287 -10.91 -24.22 4.42
N ILE A 288 -11.49 -24.30 3.21
CA ILE A 288 -12.93 -24.46 3.04
C ILE A 288 -13.33 -25.88 3.48
N GLU A 289 -14.15 -26.00 4.53
CA GLU A 289 -14.55 -27.29 5.10
C GLU A 289 -16.02 -27.63 4.93
N ARG A 290 -16.88 -26.60 4.82
CA ARG A 290 -18.33 -26.75 4.89
C ARG A 290 -18.98 -26.66 3.50
N GLY A 291 -20.01 -27.45 3.30
CA GLY A 291 -20.84 -27.49 2.11
C GLY A 291 -21.86 -28.58 2.27
N TYR A 292 -21.48 -29.82 2.02
CA TYR A 292 -22.28 -31.02 2.25
C TYR A 292 -21.82 -31.77 3.50
N LYS A 293 -22.55 -32.83 3.88
CA LYS A 293 -22.15 -33.68 5.00
C LYS A 293 -20.84 -34.41 4.68
N HIS A 294 -19.77 -34.04 5.40
CA HIS A 294 -18.42 -34.60 5.30
C HIS A 294 -17.68 -34.34 3.97
N ARG A 295 -18.05 -33.33 3.19
CA ARG A 295 -17.36 -32.87 1.97
C ARG A 295 -17.78 -31.45 1.60
N THR A 296 -17.01 -30.79 0.81
CA THR A 296 -17.26 -29.40 0.36
C THR A 296 -18.27 -29.35 -0.78
N LEU A 297 -18.07 -30.17 -1.82
CA LEU A 297 -18.94 -30.26 -2.99
C LEU A 297 -19.32 -31.73 -3.29
N SER A 298 -20.35 -31.91 -4.10
CA SER A 298 -20.83 -33.23 -4.49
C SER A 298 -19.85 -34.03 -5.35
N CYS A 299 -18.96 -33.35 -6.07
CA CYS A 299 -17.94 -33.97 -6.92
C CYS A 299 -16.75 -34.57 -6.14
N PHE A 300 -16.57 -34.21 -4.88
CA PHE A 300 -15.49 -34.75 -4.04
C PHE A 300 -15.98 -35.92 -3.18
N ARG A 301 -15.06 -36.80 -2.81
CA ARG A 301 -15.33 -37.92 -1.91
C ARG A 301 -15.63 -37.43 -0.50
N LYS A 302 -16.35 -38.20 0.29
CA LYS A 302 -16.54 -37.93 1.71
C LYS A 302 -15.21 -38.08 2.45
N HIS A 303 -14.93 -37.17 3.38
CA HIS A 303 -13.69 -37.13 4.18
C HIS A 303 -12.42 -36.93 3.36
N ASP A 304 -12.53 -36.43 2.14
CA ASP A 304 -11.39 -36.03 1.33
C ASP A 304 -10.73 -34.76 1.92
N LEU A 305 -9.46 -34.87 2.31
CA LEU A 305 -8.66 -33.79 2.84
C LEU A 305 -7.72 -33.17 1.79
N GLY A 306 -7.79 -33.65 0.56
CA GLY A 306 -6.93 -33.22 -0.54
C GLY A 306 -6.98 -31.72 -0.80
N PRO A 307 -5.93 -31.16 -1.43
CA PRO A 307 -5.85 -29.74 -1.76
C PRO A 307 -7.06 -29.24 -2.56
N ALA A 308 -7.40 -29.90 -3.65
CA ALA A 308 -8.51 -29.53 -4.54
C ALA A 308 -9.88 -29.59 -3.83
N ALA A 309 -10.10 -30.58 -2.95
CA ALA A 309 -11.35 -30.74 -2.22
C ALA A 309 -11.61 -29.61 -1.21
N HIS A 310 -10.58 -28.95 -0.73
CA HIS A 310 -10.62 -27.90 0.28
C HIS A 310 -10.26 -26.50 -0.25
N GLY A 311 -10.40 -26.29 -1.58
CA GLY A 311 -10.31 -24.96 -2.18
C GLY A 311 -8.92 -24.53 -2.64
N PHE A 312 -8.03 -25.46 -2.96
CA PHE A 312 -6.82 -25.13 -3.68
C PHE A 312 -7.14 -24.97 -5.17
N ILE A 313 -6.81 -23.79 -5.72
CA ILE A 313 -6.99 -23.42 -7.12
C ILE A 313 -5.64 -23.43 -7.78
N ARG A 314 -5.38 -24.45 -8.59
CA ARG A 314 -4.13 -24.62 -9.29
C ARG A 314 -3.99 -23.68 -10.48
N ARG A 315 -5.08 -23.36 -11.15
CA ARG A 315 -5.11 -22.53 -12.33
C ARG A 315 -4.98 -21.05 -12.02
N SER A 316 -4.56 -20.29 -13.01
CA SER A 316 -4.56 -18.84 -12.99
C SER A 316 -5.88 -18.26 -13.51
N TYR A 317 -6.14 -16.98 -13.23
CA TYR A 317 -7.30 -16.30 -13.80
C TYR A 317 -7.22 -16.20 -15.33
N LYS A 318 -6.00 -16.11 -15.90
CA LYS A 318 -5.79 -16.04 -17.34
C LYS A 318 -6.11 -17.36 -18.04
N GLU A 319 -5.75 -18.49 -17.45
CA GLU A 319 -6.09 -19.82 -17.98
C GLU A 319 -7.58 -20.13 -17.87
N GLY A 320 -8.27 -19.46 -16.95
CA GLY A 320 -9.64 -19.76 -16.59
C GLY A 320 -9.75 -20.87 -15.55
N LEU A 321 -10.78 -20.80 -14.73
CA LEU A 321 -11.01 -21.69 -13.59
C LEU A 321 -11.96 -22.84 -13.96
N LEU A 322 -11.73 -23.99 -13.37
CA LEU A 322 -12.68 -25.11 -13.42
C LEU A 322 -13.96 -24.75 -12.60
N PRO A 323 -15.11 -25.35 -12.88
CA PRO A 323 -16.37 -25.01 -12.18
C PRO A 323 -16.28 -25.06 -10.65
N HIS A 324 -15.62 -26.06 -10.07
CA HIS A 324 -15.43 -26.18 -8.63
C HIS A 324 -14.41 -25.16 -8.09
N GLU A 325 -13.35 -24.85 -8.84
CA GLU A 325 -12.38 -23.81 -8.49
C GLU A 325 -13.03 -22.42 -8.48
N PHE A 326 -13.83 -22.14 -9.51
CA PHE A 326 -14.60 -20.90 -9.58
C PHE A 326 -15.57 -20.76 -8.41
N PHE A 327 -16.24 -21.85 -8.02
CA PHE A 327 -17.16 -21.85 -6.89
C PHE A 327 -16.43 -21.50 -5.57
N PHE A 328 -15.25 -22.07 -5.33
CA PHE A 328 -14.44 -21.74 -4.17
C PHE A 328 -13.92 -20.29 -4.19
N ALA A 329 -13.48 -19.82 -5.33
CA ALA A 329 -13.09 -18.41 -5.49
C ALA A 329 -14.27 -17.46 -5.24
N ALA A 330 -15.48 -17.81 -5.73
CA ALA A 330 -16.68 -17.02 -5.54
C ALA A 330 -17.12 -16.96 -4.06
N ILE A 331 -17.02 -18.06 -3.32
CA ILE A 331 -17.32 -18.09 -1.88
C ILE A 331 -16.37 -17.18 -1.11
N THR A 332 -15.07 -17.30 -1.37
CA THR A 332 -14.05 -16.48 -0.69
C THR A 332 -14.22 -15.00 -1.04
N GLY A 333 -14.44 -14.68 -2.32
CA GLY A 333 -14.73 -13.31 -2.75
C GLY A 333 -16.00 -12.75 -2.11
N ARG A 334 -17.06 -13.54 -1.99
CA ARG A 334 -18.32 -13.13 -1.33
C ARG A 334 -18.12 -12.88 0.16
N ASP A 335 -17.36 -13.73 0.87
CA ASP A 335 -17.05 -13.51 2.29
C ASP A 335 -16.29 -12.21 2.50
N GLY A 336 -15.30 -11.91 1.65
CA GLY A 336 -14.57 -10.65 1.69
C GLY A 336 -15.45 -9.43 1.41
N LEU A 337 -16.35 -9.49 0.43
CA LEU A 337 -17.29 -8.41 0.13
C LEU A 337 -18.27 -8.17 1.29
N MET A 338 -18.79 -9.25 1.89
CA MET A 338 -19.68 -9.17 3.05
C MET A 338 -18.97 -8.60 4.27
N ASP A 339 -17.74 -9.05 4.57
CA ASP A 339 -16.96 -8.53 5.69
C ASP A 339 -16.74 -7.02 5.55
N THR A 340 -16.37 -6.55 4.38
CA THR A 340 -16.21 -5.12 4.08
C THR A 340 -17.53 -4.36 4.30
N ALA A 341 -18.65 -4.87 3.77
CA ALA A 341 -19.95 -4.23 3.89
C ALA A 341 -20.47 -4.18 5.33
N LEU A 342 -20.21 -5.20 6.14
CA LEU A 342 -20.64 -5.28 7.54
C LEU A 342 -19.72 -4.49 8.48
N ARG A 343 -18.41 -4.50 8.21
CA ARG A 343 -17.41 -3.81 9.03
C ARG A 343 -17.55 -2.30 8.95
N THR A 344 -17.84 -1.76 7.78
CA THR A 344 -17.98 -0.31 7.54
C THR A 344 -19.05 0.34 8.42
N PRO A 345 -20.32 -0.14 8.47
CA PRO A 345 -21.32 0.44 9.38
C PRO A 345 -20.95 0.26 10.86
N LYS A 346 -20.37 -0.88 11.25
CA LYS A 346 -19.97 -1.15 12.62
C LYS A 346 -18.87 -0.20 13.11
N SER A 347 -17.85 -0.01 12.29
CA SER A 347 -16.78 0.96 12.59
C SER A 347 -17.30 2.40 12.55
N GLY A 348 -18.21 2.75 11.63
CA GLY A 348 -18.84 4.05 11.55
C GLY A 348 -19.70 4.38 12.78
N TYR A 349 -20.47 3.43 13.29
CA TYR A 349 -21.24 3.62 14.51
C TYR A 349 -20.35 3.78 15.75
N LEU A 350 -19.28 2.98 15.86
CA LEU A 350 -18.29 3.15 16.91
C LEU A 350 -17.62 4.53 16.84
N TYR A 351 -17.17 4.93 15.65
CA TYR A 351 -16.57 6.23 15.41
C TYR A 351 -17.50 7.38 15.83
N ARG A 352 -18.79 7.32 15.42
CA ARG A 352 -19.78 8.36 15.81
C ARG A 352 -19.92 8.49 17.33
N ARG A 353 -20.01 7.37 18.06
CA ARG A 353 -20.11 7.39 19.53
C ARG A 353 -18.86 7.96 20.18
N LEU A 354 -17.67 7.57 19.69
CA LEU A 354 -16.40 8.10 20.18
C LEU A 354 -16.26 9.60 19.87
N ALA A 355 -16.59 10.02 18.65
CA ALA A 355 -16.55 11.44 18.28
C ALA A 355 -17.48 12.28 19.15
N ASN A 356 -18.71 11.81 19.43
CA ASN A 356 -19.63 12.51 20.34
C ASN A 356 -19.13 12.55 21.78
N ALA A 357 -18.44 11.51 22.26
CA ALA A 357 -17.89 11.47 23.61
C ALA A 357 -16.65 12.35 23.79
N LEU A 358 -15.90 12.58 22.70
CA LEU A 358 -14.61 13.30 22.75
C LEU A 358 -14.68 14.74 22.20
N GLN A 359 -15.83 15.17 21.63
CA GLN A 359 -15.91 16.43 20.89
C GLN A 359 -15.67 17.68 21.74
N ASP A 360 -15.96 17.62 23.02
CA ASP A 360 -15.83 18.73 23.96
C ASP A 360 -14.53 18.68 24.79
N LEU A 361 -13.69 17.66 24.59
CA LEU A 361 -12.39 17.58 25.25
C LEU A 361 -11.37 18.50 24.59
N LYS A 362 -10.71 19.32 25.40
CA LYS A 362 -9.71 20.28 24.95
C LYS A 362 -8.52 20.31 25.90
N VAL A 363 -7.33 20.46 25.33
CA VAL A 363 -6.12 20.73 26.10
C VAL A 363 -6.09 22.22 26.43
N GLU A 364 -6.09 22.57 27.72
CA GLU A 364 -5.98 23.95 28.18
C GLU A 364 -4.51 24.39 28.31
N TYR A 365 -4.30 25.71 28.52
CA TYR A 365 -2.94 26.28 28.58
C TYR A 365 -2.11 25.80 29.78
N ASP A 366 -2.76 25.24 30.82
CA ASP A 366 -2.08 24.63 31.96
C ASP A 366 -1.65 23.18 31.73
N GLY A 367 -1.86 22.66 30.49
CA GLY A 367 -1.54 21.29 30.10
C GLY A 367 -2.54 20.23 30.50
N THR A 368 -3.63 20.64 31.22
CA THR A 368 -4.70 19.71 31.57
C THR A 368 -5.66 19.49 30.40
N VAL A 369 -6.29 18.32 30.31
CA VAL A 369 -7.40 18.05 29.38
C VAL A 369 -8.69 18.21 30.13
N ARG A 370 -9.57 19.09 29.62
CA ARG A 370 -10.86 19.43 30.24
C ARG A 370 -12.01 19.23 29.27
N GLU A 371 -13.19 18.97 29.82
CA GLU A 371 -14.46 19.01 29.10
C GLU A 371 -15.07 20.43 29.11
N ALA A 372 -16.15 20.64 28.33
CA ALA A 372 -16.83 21.94 28.23
C ALA A 372 -17.28 22.50 29.58
N GLY A 373 -17.58 21.65 30.55
CA GLY A 373 -17.94 22.04 31.91
C GLY A 373 -16.75 22.49 32.81
N GLY A 374 -15.52 22.42 32.29
CA GLY A 374 -14.30 22.77 33.02
C GLY A 374 -13.74 21.66 33.91
N ASN A 375 -14.40 20.50 33.98
CA ASN A 375 -13.91 19.37 34.76
C ASN A 375 -12.62 18.80 34.12
N ILE A 376 -11.65 18.48 34.96
CA ILE A 376 -10.38 17.91 34.51
C ILE A 376 -10.57 16.41 34.24
N ILE A 377 -10.34 15.98 33.00
CA ILE A 377 -10.38 14.57 32.58
C ILE A 377 -9.00 13.92 32.65
N GLN A 378 -7.97 14.69 32.29
CA GLN A 378 -6.57 14.29 32.48
C GLN A 378 -5.76 15.46 33.02
N PHE A 379 -4.89 15.21 33.97
CA PHE A 379 -3.99 16.24 34.50
C PHE A 379 -2.87 16.61 33.53
N VAL A 380 -2.46 15.65 32.69
CA VAL A 380 -1.48 15.85 31.65
C VAL A 380 -1.96 15.10 30.40
N TYR A 381 -1.91 15.73 29.23
CA TYR A 381 -2.31 15.11 27.97
C TYR A 381 -1.58 13.78 27.74
N GLY A 382 -2.33 12.68 27.55
CA GLY A 382 -1.77 11.34 27.33
C GLY A 382 -0.95 10.78 28.50
N GLU A 383 -1.02 11.40 29.71
CA GLU A 383 -0.21 11.11 30.90
C GLU A 383 1.28 11.46 30.77
N ASP A 384 1.79 11.69 29.56
CA ASP A 384 3.19 12.02 29.27
C ASP A 384 3.41 13.44 28.70
N GLY A 385 2.35 14.13 28.36
CA GLY A 385 2.40 15.48 27.80
C GLY A 385 2.93 15.56 26.36
N ILE A 386 3.07 14.41 25.66
CA ILE A 386 3.68 14.34 24.34
C ILE A 386 2.62 14.55 23.26
N ASP A 387 2.87 15.52 22.37
CA ASP A 387 2.10 15.71 21.15
C ASP A 387 2.55 14.69 20.09
N VAL A 388 1.73 13.66 19.86
CA VAL A 388 2.02 12.57 18.91
C VAL A 388 2.17 13.06 17.47
N SER A 389 1.58 14.21 17.12
CA SER A 389 1.76 14.81 15.78
C SER A 389 3.22 15.22 15.52
N LYS A 390 3.99 15.47 16.57
CA LYS A 390 5.42 15.80 16.52
C LYS A 390 6.33 14.58 16.61
N SER A 391 5.78 13.38 16.83
CA SER A 391 6.51 12.11 16.87
C SER A 391 6.82 11.55 15.49
N GLU A 392 7.62 10.50 15.39
CA GLU A 392 7.94 9.77 14.15
C GLU A 392 7.27 8.39 14.15
N GLY A 393 6.05 8.33 13.57
CA GLY A 393 5.25 7.11 13.56
C GLY A 393 4.80 6.68 14.96
N GLY A 394 4.56 7.65 15.87
CA GLY A 394 4.20 7.39 17.27
C GLY A 394 5.40 7.00 18.15
N LYS A 395 6.63 7.10 17.65
CA LYS A 395 7.86 6.81 18.40
C LYS A 395 8.66 8.08 18.63
N ILE A 396 9.31 8.19 19.77
CA ILE A 396 10.26 9.26 20.06
C ILE A 396 11.66 8.75 19.70
N ASN A 397 12.36 9.49 18.86
CA ASN A 397 13.76 9.21 18.57
C ASN A 397 14.65 9.81 19.67
N VAL A 398 14.93 9.00 20.70
CA VAL A 398 15.72 9.42 21.87
C VAL A 398 17.12 9.90 21.47
N GLN A 399 17.75 9.28 20.47
CA GLN A 399 19.07 9.69 19.98
C GLN A 399 19.05 11.08 19.37
N SER A 400 18.00 11.40 18.62
CA SER A 400 17.83 12.74 18.03
C SER A 400 17.52 13.80 19.09
N VAL A 401 16.83 13.44 20.17
CA VAL A 401 16.58 14.33 21.29
C VAL A 401 17.89 14.64 22.02
N ILE A 402 18.68 13.62 22.34
CA ILE A 402 19.99 13.76 23.02
C ILE A 402 20.98 14.57 22.17
N ALA A 403 20.97 14.39 20.87
CA ALA A 403 21.87 15.13 19.95
C ALA A 403 21.52 16.63 19.80
N ASN A 404 20.32 17.04 20.22
CA ASN A 404 19.83 18.44 20.16
C ASN A 404 19.83 19.15 21.52
N VAL A 405 20.27 18.48 22.58
CA VAL A 405 20.57 19.04 23.90
C VAL A 405 22.03 19.31 24.04
#